data_db7c37d00704f3da580ee8e6481a0a3b
#
_entry.id   db7c37d00704f3da580ee8e6481a0a3b
#
_cell.length_a   1.000
_cell.length_b   1.000
_cell.length_c   1.000
_cell.angle_alpha   90.00
_cell.angle_beta   90.00
_cell.angle_gamma   90.00
#
_symmetry.space_group_name_H-M   'P 1'
#
loop_
_entity.id
_entity.type
_entity.pdbx_description
1 polymer ?
#
loop_
_entity_poly.entity_id
_entity_poly.type
_entity_poly.pdbx_seq_one_letter_code
_entity_poly.pdbx_strand_id
1 'polypeptide(L)'
;SEYNPTYSSTYNRVIERGNVICGTNDEFPGFSQEIWNNEDGDRWEGFDVDICRAVAAAMFGDADAIEFTIVNGKTRFEFLIDGTIDVLSATTTFTFTRNVAKKLEFMPTTYYDGQGFIVRKTLGVSSAKQMQGARICFSSTGTGAKNIADYMELHGINYIPVAVKPTEKTKNVYKRGDCDMYGTDRSGLASNRLSFDDPDRHMILPEIISKEPLGPVVKYGDQKWSDVVRWT
;
A
#
# COMPACT_ATOMS: atom_id res chain seq x y z
N SER A 1 -5.53 -13.41 -34.87
CA SER A 1 -5.02 -14.10 -33.67
C SER A 1 -6.17 -14.89 -33.07
N GLU A 2 -6.01 -16.22 -33.05
CA GLU A 2 -7.03 -17.12 -32.54
C GLU A 2 -7.32 -16.84 -31.06
N TYR A 3 -8.58 -16.63 -30.76
CA TYR A 3 -9.11 -16.54 -29.41
C TYR A 3 -8.86 -17.88 -28.69
N ASN A 4 -7.99 -17.91 -27.71
CA ASN A 4 -7.75 -19.10 -26.89
C ASN A 4 -8.72 -19.07 -25.68
N PRO A 5 -9.73 -19.96 -25.64
CA PRO A 5 -10.79 -19.91 -24.61
C PRO A 5 -10.38 -20.38 -23.22
N THR A 6 -9.11 -20.71 -22.98
CA THR A 6 -8.64 -21.27 -21.70
C THR A 6 -8.28 -20.24 -20.65
N TYR A 7 -8.29 -18.93 -20.95
CA TYR A 7 -8.14 -17.88 -19.95
C TYR A 7 -9.37 -16.97 -19.98
N SER A 8 -10.35 -17.26 -19.12
CA SER A 8 -11.42 -16.31 -18.86
C SER A 8 -10.81 -14.98 -18.44
N SER A 9 -11.11 -13.90 -19.18
CA SER A 9 -10.63 -12.57 -18.82
C SER A 9 -11.14 -12.18 -17.42
N THR A 10 -10.44 -11.30 -16.73
CA THR A 10 -10.90 -10.77 -15.44
C THR A 10 -12.27 -10.15 -15.57
N TYR A 11 -12.48 -9.37 -16.65
CA TYR A 11 -13.79 -8.80 -16.94
C TYR A 11 -14.92 -9.85 -16.98
N ASN A 12 -14.73 -10.96 -17.70
CA ASN A 12 -15.75 -12.00 -17.80
C ASN A 12 -15.99 -12.70 -16.45
N ARG A 13 -14.92 -13.00 -15.69
CA ARG A 13 -15.08 -13.60 -14.35
C ARG A 13 -15.86 -12.70 -13.41
N VAL A 14 -15.61 -11.38 -13.45
CA VAL A 14 -16.33 -10.39 -12.63
C VAL A 14 -17.81 -10.36 -13.00
N ILE A 15 -18.15 -10.34 -14.31
CA ILE A 15 -19.53 -10.39 -14.78
C ILE A 15 -20.23 -11.68 -14.37
N GLU A 16 -19.59 -12.84 -14.59
CA GLU A 16 -20.16 -14.15 -14.27
C GLU A 16 -20.39 -14.34 -12.77
N ARG A 17 -19.52 -13.78 -11.93
CA ARG A 17 -19.60 -13.85 -10.47
C ARG A 17 -20.61 -12.84 -9.90
N GLY A 18 -20.79 -11.70 -10.56
CA GLY A 18 -21.70 -10.63 -10.13
C GLY A 18 -21.13 -9.70 -9.05
N ASN A 19 -19.83 -9.80 -8.74
CA ASN A 19 -19.14 -8.91 -7.82
C ASN A 19 -17.66 -8.71 -8.20
N VAL A 20 -17.03 -7.69 -7.60
CA VAL A 20 -15.58 -7.42 -7.71
C VAL A 20 -14.86 -7.96 -6.47
N ILE A 21 -13.72 -8.60 -6.63
CA ILE A 21 -12.82 -8.93 -5.50
C ILE A 21 -11.66 -7.94 -5.50
N CYS A 22 -11.63 -7.10 -4.45
CA CYS A 22 -10.59 -6.08 -4.27
C CYS A 22 -9.57 -6.51 -3.24
N GLY A 23 -8.29 -6.47 -3.62
CA GLY A 23 -7.18 -6.62 -2.66
C GLY A 23 -6.86 -5.28 -1.99
N THR A 24 -6.89 -5.23 -0.67
CA THR A 24 -6.59 -4.02 0.09
C THR A 24 -5.89 -4.32 1.42
N ASN A 25 -5.39 -3.29 2.11
CA ASN A 25 -4.81 -3.43 3.45
C ASN A 25 -5.93 -3.49 4.52
N ASP A 26 -5.63 -4.04 5.70
CA ASP A 26 -6.58 -4.19 6.81
C ASP A 26 -6.48 -3.11 7.91
N GLU A 27 -5.33 -2.48 8.03
CA GLU A 27 -5.03 -1.52 9.13
C GLU A 27 -4.27 -0.29 8.62
N PHE A 28 -4.87 0.42 7.70
CA PHE A 28 -4.30 1.66 7.18
C PHE A 28 -5.33 2.79 7.25
N PRO A 29 -5.60 3.36 8.46
CA PRO A 29 -6.58 4.41 8.66
C PRO A 29 -6.51 5.52 7.62
N GLY A 30 -7.66 5.87 7.03
CA GLY A 30 -7.80 6.83 5.95
C GLY A 30 -7.65 6.25 4.54
N PHE A 31 -6.98 5.11 4.35
CA PHE A 31 -6.85 4.43 3.06
C PHE A 31 -7.63 3.13 2.99
N SER A 32 -7.42 2.24 3.94
CA SER A 32 -8.19 1.01 4.05
C SER A 32 -8.15 0.49 5.48
N GLN A 33 -9.30 0.35 6.06
CA GLN A 33 -9.47 -0.16 7.40
C GLN A 33 -10.70 -1.04 7.46
N GLU A 34 -10.52 -2.25 7.99
CA GLU A 34 -11.63 -3.10 8.39
C GLU A 34 -12.10 -2.65 9.76
N ILE A 35 -13.39 -2.29 9.86
CA ILE A 35 -14.02 -1.95 11.11
C ILE A 35 -14.94 -3.10 11.49
N TRP A 36 -14.54 -3.79 12.53
CA TRP A 36 -15.37 -4.84 13.10
C TRP A 36 -16.52 -4.24 13.89
N ASN A 37 -17.74 -4.46 13.43
CA ASN A 37 -18.96 -4.07 14.16
C ASN A 37 -19.83 -5.29 14.41
N ASN A 38 -20.07 -5.61 15.70
CA ASN A 38 -20.85 -6.77 16.12
C ASN A 38 -22.34 -6.69 15.70
N GLU A 39 -22.85 -5.49 15.33
CA GLU A 39 -24.26 -5.28 15.01
C GLU A 39 -24.54 -5.33 13.50
N ASP A 40 -23.59 -4.84 12.67
CA ASP A 40 -23.80 -4.67 11.22
C ASP A 40 -22.88 -5.54 10.36
N GLY A 41 -22.01 -6.37 10.96
CA GLY A 41 -20.96 -7.15 10.27
C GLY A 41 -19.72 -6.32 9.93
N ASP A 42 -18.82 -6.90 9.13
CA ASP A 42 -17.56 -6.28 8.77
C ASP A 42 -17.79 -5.10 7.84
N ARG A 43 -17.30 -3.94 8.22
CA ARG A 43 -17.36 -2.73 7.43
C ARG A 43 -15.96 -2.31 7.01
N TRP A 44 -15.79 -2.06 5.73
CA TRP A 44 -14.59 -1.49 5.17
C TRP A 44 -14.75 0.01 4.91
N GLU A 45 -13.70 0.80 5.20
CA GLU A 45 -13.69 2.23 4.90
C GLU A 45 -12.30 2.73 4.50
N GLY A 46 -12.27 3.85 3.78
CA GLY A 46 -11.08 4.57 3.37
C GLY A 46 -10.94 4.74 1.87
N PHE A 47 -9.98 5.55 1.49
CA PHE A 47 -9.76 6.01 0.11
C PHE A 47 -9.57 4.86 -0.90
N ASP A 48 -8.74 3.86 -0.56
CA ASP A 48 -8.52 2.68 -1.40
C ASP A 48 -9.78 1.81 -1.50
N VAL A 49 -10.56 1.73 -0.42
CA VAL A 49 -11.85 1.02 -0.37
C VAL A 49 -12.88 1.71 -1.27
N ASP A 50 -12.96 3.04 -1.22
CA ASP A 50 -13.90 3.82 -2.03
C ASP A 50 -13.60 3.71 -3.53
N ILE A 51 -12.32 3.63 -3.90
CA ILE A 51 -11.92 3.35 -5.30
C ILE A 51 -12.46 2.00 -5.75
N CYS A 52 -12.33 0.95 -4.94
CA CYS A 52 -12.85 -0.38 -5.27
C CYS A 52 -14.37 -0.40 -5.34
N ARG A 53 -15.06 0.27 -4.44
CA ARG A 53 -16.53 0.43 -4.47
C ARG A 53 -17.00 1.18 -5.72
N ALA A 54 -16.22 2.20 -6.15
CA ALA A 54 -16.53 2.90 -7.39
C ALA A 54 -16.45 1.98 -8.61
N VAL A 55 -15.49 1.03 -8.64
CA VAL A 55 -15.39 0.02 -9.69
C VAL A 55 -16.61 -0.92 -9.67
N ALA A 56 -17.03 -1.38 -8.49
CA ALA A 56 -18.24 -2.20 -8.35
C ALA A 56 -19.49 -1.46 -8.81
N ALA A 57 -19.65 -0.20 -8.40
CA ALA A 57 -20.75 0.65 -8.83
C ALA A 57 -20.76 0.88 -10.36
N ALA A 58 -19.58 1.07 -10.97
CA ALA A 58 -19.47 1.22 -12.42
C ALA A 58 -19.85 -0.06 -13.18
N MET A 59 -19.56 -1.24 -12.61
CA MET A 59 -19.87 -2.53 -13.21
C MET A 59 -21.33 -2.96 -13.05
N PHE A 60 -21.89 -2.72 -11.88
CA PHE A 60 -23.16 -3.33 -11.47
C PHE A 60 -24.25 -2.31 -11.05
N GLY A 61 -23.92 -1.01 -10.99
CA GLY A 61 -24.81 0.00 -10.41
C GLY A 61 -24.94 -0.13 -8.88
N ASP A 62 -24.12 -0.96 -8.26
CA ASP A 62 -24.14 -1.27 -6.84
C ASP A 62 -22.70 -1.23 -6.28
N ALA A 63 -22.45 -0.33 -5.33
CA ALA A 63 -21.15 -0.18 -4.69
C ALA A 63 -20.82 -1.33 -3.69
N ASP A 64 -21.84 -2.07 -3.27
CA ASP A 64 -21.70 -3.18 -2.34
C ASP A 64 -21.58 -4.54 -3.06
N ALA A 65 -21.62 -4.56 -4.41
CA ALA A 65 -21.29 -5.74 -5.22
C ALA A 65 -19.75 -5.99 -5.21
N ILE A 66 -19.17 -6.13 -4.02
CA ILE A 66 -17.73 -6.21 -3.80
C ILE A 66 -17.38 -7.11 -2.62
N GLU A 67 -16.25 -7.80 -2.74
CA GLU A 67 -15.57 -8.50 -1.65
C GLU A 67 -14.18 -7.91 -1.45
N PHE A 68 -13.74 -7.80 -0.20
CA PHE A 68 -12.39 -7.35 0.14
C PHE A 68 -11.52 -8.53 0.57
N THR A 69 -10.31 -8.60 0.03
CA THR A 69 -9.28 -9.57 0.39
C THR A 69 -8.09 -8.85 0.98
N ILE A 70 -7.71 -9.21 2.21
CA ILE A 70 -6.53 -8.63 2.85
C ILE A 70 -5.27 -9.08 2.14
N VAL A 71 -4.45 -8.11 1.74
CA VAL A 71 -3.17 -8.34 1.09
C VAL A 71 -2.03 -7.66 1.86
N ASN A 72 -0.83 -8.15 1.63
CA ASN A 72 0.40 -7.57 2.18
C ASN A 72 1.48 -7.42 1.09
N GLY A 73 2.64 -6.91 1.46
CA GLY A 73 3.73 -6.68 0.50
C GLY A 73 4.23 -7.92 -0.25
N LYS A 74 3.96 -9.13 0.25
CA LYS A 74 4.31 -10.40 -0.41
C LYS A 74 3.17 -10.88 -1.32
N THR A 75 1.94 -10.92 -0.82
CA THR A 75 0.81 -11.59 -1.48
C THR A 75 0.12 -10.74 -2.54
N ARG A 76 0.13 -9.41 -2.43
CA ARG A 76 -0.67 -8.50 -3.26
C ARG A 76 -0.52 -8.69 -4.77
N PHE A 77 0.70 -8.94 -5.25
CA PHE A 77 0.94 -9.13 -6.68
C PHE A 77 0.69 -10.56 -7.12
N GLU A 78 0.96 -11.54 -6.26
CA GLU A 78 0.66 -12.95 -6.53
C GLU A 78 -0.85 -13.13 -6.69
N PHE A 79 -1.65 -12.62 -5.77
CA PHE A 79 -3.12 -12.69 -5.80
C PHE A 79 -3.74 -11.98 -7.00
N LEU A 80 -3.12 -10.90 -7.47
CA LEU A 80 -3.56 -10.23 -8.69
C LEU A 80 -3.22 -11.04 -9.95
N ILE A 81 -2.04 -11.64 -10.00
CA ILE A 81 -1.57 -12.41 -11.15
C ILE A 81 -2.33 -13.74 -11.29
N ASP A 82 -2.58 -14.44 -10.20
CA ASP A 82 -3.30 -15.73 -10.19
C ASP A 82 -4.82 -15.57 -10.28
N GLY A 83 -5.33 -14.34 -10.08
CA GLY A 83 -6.76 -14.04 -10.17
C GLY A 83 -7.54 -14.26 -8.88
N THR A 84 -6.87 -14.39 -7.74
CA THR A 84 -7.50 -14.38 -6.41
C THR A 84 -8.19 -13.04 -6.15
N ILE A 85 -7.62 -11.94 -6.65
CA ILE A 85 -8.24 -10.62 -6.66
C ILE A 85 -8.33 -10.10 -8.10
N ASP A 86 -9.30 -9.25 -8.37
CA ASP A 86 -9.53 -8.66 -9.70
C ASP A 86 -8.85 -7.29 -9.84
N VAL A 87 -8.81 -6.54 -8.76
CA VAL A 87 -8.17 -5.22 -8.66
C VAL A 87 -7.43 -5.12 -7.32
N LEU A 88 -6.29 -4.47 -7.35
CA LEU A 88 -5.50 -4.15 -6.16
C LEU A 88 -5.56 -2.65 -5.89
N SER A 89 -6.14 -2.23 -4.77
CA SER A 89 -6.07 -0.86 -4.25
C SER A 89 -5.57 -0.93 -2.80
N ALA A 90 -4.26 -0.76 -2.65
CA ALA A 90 -3.56 -0.99 -1.39
C ALA A 90 -2.28 -0.13 -1.33
N THR A 91 -2.44 1.20 -1.45
CA THR A 91 -1.33 2.18 -1.41
C THR A 91 -0.11 1.71 -2.23
N THR A 92 -0.36 1.33 -3.48
CA THR A 92 0.65 0.66 -4.29
C THR A 92 1.37 1.64 -5.21
N THR A 93 2.67 1.84 -4.97
CA THR A 93 3.51 2.74 -5.77
C THR A 93 3.71 2.22 -7.19
N PHE A 94 3.43 3.06 -8.17
CA PHE A 94 3.76 2.82 -9.58
C PHE A 94 5.28 2.89 -9.78
N THR A 95 5.88 1.80 -10.22
CA THR A 95 7.29 1.75 -10.61
C THR A 95 7.46 1.02 -11.94
N PHE A 96 8.50 1.40 -12.69
CA PHE A 96 8.86 0.75 -13.94
C PHE A 96 8.99 -0.78 -13.78
N THR A 97 9.71 -1.22 -12.75
CA THR A 97 9.92 -2.65 -12.49
C THR A 97 8.61 -3.40 -12.24
N ARG A 98 7.69 -2.82 -11.49
CA ARG A 98 6.39 -3.45 -11.23
C ARG A 98 5.55 -3.54 -12.49
N ASN A 99 5.51 -2.48 -13.26
CA ASN A 99 4.72 -2.42 -14.49
C ASN A 99 5.27 -3.37 -15.57
N VAL A 100 6.56 -3.31 -15.84
CA VAL A 100 7.18 -4.03 -16.96
C VAL A 100 7.57 -5.45 -16.58
N ALA A 101 8.37 -5.63 -15.51
CA ALA A 101 8.92 -6.93 -15.17
C ALA A 101 7.91 -7.87 -14.50
N LYS A 102 6.93 -7.33 -13.76
CA LYS A 102 5.90 -8.12 -13.09
C LYS A 102 4.60 -8.28 -13.88
N LYS A 103 4.53 -7.71 -15.10
CA LYS A 103 3.31 -7.74 -15.93
C LYS A 103 2.07 -7.26 -15.19
N LEU A 104 2.20 -6.14 -14.52
CA LEU A 104 1.12 -5.45 -13.82
C LEU A 104 0.76 -4.19 -14.61
N GLU A 105 -0.50 -3.84 -14.66
CA GLU A 105 -0.97 -2.61 -15.28
C GLU A 105 -1.43 -1.64 -14.22
N PHE A 106 -0.71 -0.52 -14.09
CA PHE A 106 -1.06 0.55 -13.15
C PHE A 106 -2.08 1.48 -13.79
N MET A 107 -3.12 1.77 -13.04
CA MET A 107 -4.11 2.79 -13.39
C MET A 107 -3.56 4.20 -13.12
N PRO A 108 -4.26 5.26 -13.51
CA PRO A 108 -3.86 6.61 -13.17
C PRO A 108 -3.58 6.77 -11.68
N THR A 109 -2.60 7.60 -11.35
CA THR A 109 -2.23 7.89 -9.97
C THR A 109 -3.40 8.56 -9.26
N THR A 110 -3.85 7.97 -8.16
CA THR A 110 -4.95 8.47 -7.35
C THR A 110 -4.47 9.28 -6.15
N TYR A 111 -3.25 9.03 -5.70
CA TYR A 111 -2.63 9.77 -4.59
C TYR A 111 -1.12 9.94 -4.81
N TYR A 112 -0.62 11.17 -4.67
CA TYR A 112 0.81 11.47 -4.74
C TYR A 112 1.38 11.52 -3.34
N ASP A 113 2.14 10.52 -2.97
CA ASP A 113 2.83 10.42 -1.68
C ASP A 113 4.34 10.58 -1.84
N GLY A 114 5.04 10.47 -0.75
CA GLY A 114 6.48 10.40 -0.67
C GLY A 114 6.89 9.72 0.62
N GLN A 115 7.99 9.00 0.60
CA GLN A 115 8.51 8.36 1.79
C GLN A 115 9.16 9.38 2.74
N GLY A 116 9.01 9.16 4.04
CA GLY A 116 9.60 9.96 5.10
C GLY A 116 9.95 9.12 6.31
N PHE A 117 10.12 9.78 7.44
CA PHE A 117 10.52 9.16 8.68
C PHE A 117 9.71 9.68 9.87
N ILE A 118 9.47 8.81 10.84
CA ILE A 118 8.92 9.18 12.15
C ILE A 118 9.92 8.80 13.24
N VAL A 119 10.04 9.66 14.25
CA VAL A 119 10.93 9.49 15.40
C VAL A 119 10.20 9.82 16.70
N ARG A 120 10.74 9.35 17.84
CA ARG A 120 10.31 9.81 19.15
C ARG A 120 10.87 11.21 19.41
N LYS A 121 10.04 12.14 19.87
CA LYS A 121 10.46 13.52 20.21
C LYS A 121 11.56 13.56 21.28
N THR A 122 11.64 12.53 22.13
CA THR A 122 12.70 12.41 23.16
C THR A 122 14.09 12.31 22.59
N LEU A 123 14.27 12.00 21.28
CA LEU A 123 15.57 12.01 20.63
C LEU A 123 16.11 13.43 20.38
N GLY A 124 15.26 14.45 20.48
CA GLY A 124 15.68 15.86 20.33
C GLY A 124 16.15 16.24 18.93
N VAL A 125 15.79 15.45 17.90
CA VAL A 125 16.21 15.67 16.50
C VAL A 125 15.06 16.31 15.73
N SER A 126 15.39 17.10 14.72
CA SER A 126 14.43 17.78 13.81
C SER A 126 14.65 17.43 12.35
N SER A 127 15.66 16.61 12.04
CA SER A 127 16.01 16.21 10.68
C SER A 127 16.59 14.79 10.69
N ALA A 128 16.30 14.02 9.64
CA ALA A 128 16.89 12.71 9.42
C ALA A 128 18.43 12.77 9.29
N LYS A 129 18.97 13.92 8.89
CA LYS A 129 20.42 14.15 8.80
C LYS A 129 21.14 14.11 10.15
N GLN A 130 20.41 14.24 11.24
CA GLN A 130 20.95 14.15 12.61
C GLN A 130 20.99 12.72 13.15
N MET A 131 20.54 11.73 12.35
CA MET A 131 20.33 10.35 12.78
C MET A 131 21.52 9.43 12.44
N GLN A 132 22.75 9.92 12.63
CA GLN A 132 23.97 9.13 12.42
C GLN A 132 24.00 7.92 13.34
N GLY A 133 24.20 6.72 12.77
CA GLY A 133 24.27 5.45 13.51
C GLY A 133 22.94 4.90 14.01
N ALA A 134 21.82 5.56 13.68
CA ALA A 134 20.49 5.14 14.15
C ALA A 134 20.05 3.81 13.54
N ARG A 135 19.25 3.05 14.29
CA ARG A 135 18.53 1.88 13.80
C ARG A 135 17.28 2.36 13.08
N ILE A 136 17.15 2.00 11.80
CA ILE A 136 15.98 2.40 10.98
C ILE A 136 15.19 1.17 10.62
N CYS A 137 13.93 1.10 11.09
CA CYS A 137 13.02 0.03 10.70
C CYS A 137 12.18 0.42 9.48
N PHE A 138 12.00 -0.56 8.60
CA PHE A 138 11.22 -0.45 7.36
C PHE A 138 10.75 -1.84 6.92
N SER A 139 9.72 -1.90 6.09
CA SER A 139 9.27 -3.16 5.50
C SER A 139 10.34 -3.74 4.58
N SER A 140 10.62 -5.04 4.71
CA SER A 140 11.54 -5.76 3.82
C SER A 140 10.99 -5.95 2.39
N THR A 141 9.73 -5.55 2.16
CA THR A 141 9.08 -5.59 0.84
C THR A 141 8.71 -4.18 0.39
N GLY A 142 8.65 -3.96 -0.91
CA GLY A 142 8.27 -2.66 -1.47
C GLY A 142 9.46 -1.81 -1.91
N THR A 143 9.24 -0.50 -2.02
CA THR A 143 10.23 0.49 -2.50
C THR A 143 11.09 1.07 -1.37
N GLY A 144 10.58 1.02 -0.14
CA GLY A 144 11.08 1.80 0.98
C GLY A 144 12.54 1.51 1.38
N ALA A 145 12.97 0.25 1.31
CA ALA A 145 14.34 -0.11 1.66
C ALA A 145 15.36 0.59 0.76
N LYS A 146 15.10 0.60 -0.56
CA LYS A 146 15.99 1.24 -1.53
C LYS A 146 16.00 2.76 -1.35
N ASN A 147 14.85 3.38 -1.17
CA ASN A 147 14.75 4.83 -0.97
C ASN A 147 15.52 5.30 0.27
N ILE A 148 15.46 4.53 1.37
CA ILE A 148 16.24 4.81 2.58
C ILE A 148 17.74 4.70 2.29
N ALA A 149 18.18 3.62 1.65
CA ALA A 149 19.58 3.40 1.34
C ALA A 149 20.13 4.53 0.46
N ASP A 150 19.43 4.87 -0.62
CA ASP A 150 19.83 5.94 -1.55
C ASP A 150 19.92 7.30 -0.83
N TYR A 151 18.95 7.63 0.05
CA TYR A 151 18.95 8.88 0.79
C TYR A 151 20.10 8.96 1.80
N MET A 152 20.33 7.88 2.56
CA MET A 152 21.38 7.84 3.58
C MET A 152 22.78 7.90 2.93
N GLU A 153 22.99 7.19 1.83
CA GLU A 153 24.23 7.24 1.05
C GLU A 153 24.49 8.66 0.49
N LEU A 154 23.47 9.27 -0.13
CA LEU A 154 23.56 10.63 -0.69
C LEU A 154 23.99 11.67 0.34
N HIS A 155 23.59 11.50 1.61
CA HIS A 155 23.89 12.43 2.69
C HIS A 155 25.06 11.98 3.58
N GLY A 156 25.74 10.87 3.28
CA GLY A 156 26.84 10.34 4.06
C GLY A 156 26.44 9.90 5.49
N ILE A 157 25.21 9.42 5.66
CA ILE A 157 24.67 9.01 6.96
C ILE A 157 24.80 7.49 7.09
N ASN A 158 25.59 7.04 8.05
CA ASN A 158 25.59 5.63 8.42
C ASN A 158 24.37 5.30 9.26
N TYR A 159 23.78 4.14 9.03
CA TYR A 159 22.62 3.66 9.79
C TYR A 159 22.66 2.14 9.94
N ILE A 160 21.87 1.61 10.86
CA ILE A 160 21.69 0.17 11.07
C ILE A 160 20.33 -0.21 10.50
N PRO A 161 20.26 -0.99 9.40
CA PRO A 161 19.00 -1.39 8.81
C PRO A 161 18.28 -2.45 9.65
N VAL A 162 17.01 -2.21 9.96
CA VAL A 162 16.11 -3.16 10.61
C VAL A 162 14.98 -3.51 9.63
N ALA A 163 15.24 -4.46 8.75
CA ALA A 163 14.30 -4.91 7.73
C ALA A 163 13.24 -5.85 8.35
N VAL A 164 12.01 -5.39 8.44
CA VAL A 164 10.90 -6.11 9.06
C VAL A 164 10.21 -7.00 8.04
N LYS A 165 10.03 -8.28 8.37
CA LYS A 165 9.39 -9.27 7.50
C LYS A 165 7.89 -8.99 7.33
N PRO A 166 7.25 -9.46 6.22
CA PRO A 166 5.81 -9.26 5.98
C PRO A 166 4.88 -9.90 7.01
N THR A 167 5.40 -10.81 7.84
CA THR A 167 4.66 -11.46 8.92
C THR A 167 4.53 -10.60 10.18
N GLU A 168 5.19 -9.44 10.21
CA GLU A 168 5.18 -8.52 11.33
C GLU A 168 4.94 -7.09 10.82
N LYS A 169 4.17 -6.30 11.57
CA LYS A 169 3.92 -4.89 11.23
C LYS A 169 5.08 -4.02 11.72
N THR A 170 5.70 -3.26 10.82
CA THR A 170 6.87 -2.41 11.12
C THR A 170 6.58 -1.40 12.24
N LYS A 171 5.33 -0.88 12.32
CA LYS A 171 4.91 0.00 13.42
C LYS A 171 5.09 -0.64 14.81
N ASN A 172 4.88 -1.95 14.93
CA ASN A 172 5.03 -2.65 16.21
C ASN A 172 6.50 -2.80 16.62
N VAL A 173 7.40 -3.04 15.65
CA VAL A 173 8.85 -3.06 15.88
C VAL A 173 9.34 -1.70 16.38
N TYR A 174 8.86 -0.62 15.76
CA TYR A 174 9.14 0.74 16.21
C TYR A 174 8.57 1.03 17.60
N LYS A 175 7.31 0.66 17.88
CA LYS A 175 6.66 0.86 19.19
C LYS A 175 7.46 0.21 20.32
N ARG A 176 7.98 -1.01 20.14
CA ARG A 176 8.78 -1.74 21.12
C ARG A 176 10.17 -1.11 21.37
N GLY A 177 10.62 -0.20 20.51
CA GLY A 177 11.94 0.42 20.64
C GLY A 177 13.07 -0.37 19.99
N ASP A 178 12.76 -1.34 19.13
CA ASP A 178 13.74 -2.14 18.41
C ASP A 178 14.45 -1.30 17.34
N CYS A 179 13.90 -0.14 16.97
CA CYS A 179 14.52 0.87 16.13
C CYS A 179 14.27 2.29 16.65
N ASP A 180 15.10 3.21 16.21
CA ASP A 180 15.11 4.61 16.63
C ASP A 180 14.26 5.47 15.69
N MET A 181 14.20 5.06 14.42
CA MET A 181 13.48 5.74 13.34
C MET A 181 12.71 4.71 12.51
N TYR A 182 11.49 5.05 12.10
CA TYR A 182 10.66 4.23 11.22
C TYR A 182 10.44 4.96 9.89
N GLY A 183 10.78 4.29 8.78
CA GLY A 183 10.66 4.81 7.43
C GLY A 183 9.58 4.10 6.63
N THR A 184 8.63 4.88 6.10
CA THR A 184 7.59 4.45 5.15
C THR A 184 6.98 5.69 4.48
N ASP A 185 5.95 5.52 3.65
CA ASP A 185 5.21 6.62 3.04
C ASP A 185 4.64 7.56 4.11
N ARG A 186 4.62 8.85 3.83
CA ARG A 186 4.19 9.88 4.81
C ARG A 186 2.74 9.72 5.22
N SER A 187 1.87 9.32 4.29
CA SER A 187 0.49 8.95 4.62
C SER A 187 0.45 7.79 5.63
N GLY A 188 1.30 6.77 5.41
CA GLY A 188 1.46 5.64 6.32
C GLY A 188 2.02 6.04 7.68
N LEU A 189 2.97 6.98 7.72
CA LEU A 189 3.48 7.51 8.99
C LEU A 189 2.39 8.25 9.76
N ALA A 190 1.59 9.08 9.07
CA ALA A 190 0.49 9.82 9.68
C ALA A 190 -0.58 8.85 10.24
N SER A 191 -1.00 7.88 9.44
CA SER A 191 -1.94 6.84 9.81
C SER A 191 -1.45 6.03 11.02
N ASN A 192 -0.22 5.50 10.94
CA ASN A 192 0.35 4.69 12.03
C ASN A 192 0.54 5.49 13.32
N ARG A 193 0.88 6.78 13.22
CA ARG A 193 1.01 7.67 14.39
C ARG A 193 -0.30 7.74 15.18
N LEU A 194 -1.46 7.78 14.51
CA LEU A 194 -2.77 7.80 15.17
C LEU A 194 -3.04 6.52 15.99
N SER A 195 -2.41 5.40 15.61
CA SER A 195 -2.53 4.12 16.31
C SER A 195 -1.54 3.92 17.46
N PHE A 196 -0.70 4.92 17.77
CA PHE A 196 0.24 4.86 18.91
C PHE A 196 -0.47 5.23 20.20
N ASP A 197 0.01 4.67 21.30
CA ASP A 197 -0.56 4.91 22.63
C ASP A 197 -0.45 6.38 23.07
N ASP A 198 0.58 7.08 22.57
CA ASP A 198 0.81 8.52 22.75
C ASP A 198 1.30 9.15 21.45
N PRO A 199 0.39 9.51 20.51
CA PRO A 199 0.74 10.07 19.21
C PRO A 199 1.59 11.35 19.29
N ASP A 200 1.40 12.13 20.34
CA ASP A 200 2.07 13.42 20.51
C ASP A 200 3.54 13.29 20.93
N ARG A 201 3.97 12.14 21.38
CA ARG A 201 5.39 11.83 21.64
C ARG A 201 6.18 11.52 20.37
N HIS A 202 5.51 11.45 19.24
CA HIS A 202 6.13 11.12 17.95
C HIS A 202 6.06 12.29 16.99
N MET A 203 7.08 12.41 16.14
CA MET A 203 7.20 13.47 15.14
C MET A 203 7.58 12.89 13.79
N ILE A 204 6.82 13.24 12.76
CA ILE A 204 7.21 12.98 11.38
C ILE A 204 8.23 14.04 10.98
N LEU A 205 9.41 13.61 10.56
CA LEU A 205 10.47 14.51 10.13
C LEU A 205 10.10 15.19 8.80
N PRO A 206 10.66 16.39 8.52
CA PRO A 206 10.26 17.17 7.36
C PRO A 206 10.69 16.58 6.01
N GLU A 207 11.68 15.70 6.01
CA GLU A 207 12.24 15.15 4.78
C GLU A 207 11.22 14.29 4.02
N ILE A 208 11.21 14.47 2.69
CA ILE A 208 10.54 13.60 1.72
C ILE A 208 11.65 13.02 0.85
N ILE A 209 11.89 11.71 1.00
CA ILE A 209 13.05 11.05 0.41
C ILE A 209 12.77 10.34 -0.90
N SER A 210 11.50 10.30 -1.32
CA SER A 210 11.09 9.72 -2.61
C SER A 210 9.81 10.37 -3.12
N LYS A 211 9.44 10.02 -4.36
CA LYS A 211 8.12 10.28 -4.93
C LYS A 211 7.41 8.95 -5.10
N GLU A 212 6.27 8.82 -4.45
CA GLU A 212 5.46 7.59 -4.44
C GLU A 212 4.09 7.88 -5.09
N PRO A 213 3.97 7.79 -6.42
CA PRO A 213 2.68 7.86 -7.08
C PRO A 213 1.92 6.56 -6.81
N LEU A 214 0.84 6.64 -6.05
CA LEU A 214 0.01 5.50 -5.65
C LEU A 214 -1.19 5.39 -6.57
N GLY A 215 -1.59 4.17 -6.88
CA GLY A 215 -2.79 3.95 -7.69
C GLY A 215 -3.22 2.49 -7.73
N PRO A 216 -4.45 2.25 -8.21
CA PRO A 216 -4.96 0.90 -8.42
C PRO A 216 -4.14 0.16 -9.45
N VAL A 217 -4.11 -1.16 -9.32
CA VAL A 217 -3.36 -2.05 -10.21
C VAL A 217 -4.25 -3.19 -10.66
N VAL A 218 -4.16 -3.55 -11.92
CA VAL A 218 -4.82 -4.73 -12.47
C VAL A 218 -3.80 -5.66 -13.12
N LYS A 219 -4.21 -6.89 -13.39
CA LYS A 219 -3.39 -7.85 -14.15
C LYS A 219 -3.25 -7.35 -15.58
N TYR A 220 -2.04 -7.39 -16.11
CA TYR A 220 -1.76 -7.02 -17.49
C TYR A 220 -2.43 -7.98 -18.49
N GLY A 221 -2.91 -7.42 -19.60
CA GLY A 221 -3.39 -8.19 -20.76
C GLY A 221 -4.91 -8.36 -20.84
N ASP A 222 -5.68 -7.74 -19.96
CA ASP A 222 -7.13 -7.62 -20.07
C ASP A 222 -7.53 -6.15 -20.29
N GLN A 223 -7.47 -5.70 -21.53
CA GLN A 223 -7.72 -4.30 -21.89
C GLN A 223 -9.11 -3.84 -21.45
N LYS A 224 -10.12 -4.71 -21.58
CA LYS A 224 -11.49 -4.36 -21.20
C LYS A 224 -11.63 -4.10 -19.70
N TRP A 225 -10.98 -4.93 -18.88
CA TRP A 225 -10.93 -4.74 -17.44
C TRP A 225 -10.12 -3.49 -17.06
N SER A 226 -8.95 -3.32 -17.69
CA SER A 226 -8.12 -2.13 -17.50
C SER A 226 -8.88 -0.84 -17.81
N ASP A 227 -9.67 -0.83 -18.90
CA ASP A 227 -10.45 0.34 -19.28
C ASP A 227 -11.57 0.63 -18.28
N VAL A 228 -12.28 -0.39 -17.78
CA VAL A 228 -13.26 -0.21 -16.70
C VAL A 228 -12.65 0.46 -15.49
N VAL A 229 -11.55 -0.07 -14.96
CA VAL A 229 -10.92 0.47 -13.75
C VAL A 229 -10.33 1.86 -14.00
N ARG A 230 -9.70 2.06 -15.16
CA ARG A 230 -9.10 3.34 -15.54
C ARG A 230 -10.12 4.46 -15.65
N TRP A 231 -11.24 4.21 -16.32
CA TRP A 231 -12.28 5.23 -16.53
C TRP A 231 -13.12 5.48 -15.29
N THR A 232 -13.23 4.51 -14.39
CA THR A 232 -13.84 4.71 -13.07
C THR A 232 -13.08 5.70 -12.23
#